data_91832dd38abd7f56d26192ebc9ad8c89
#
_entry.id   91832dd38abd7f56d26192ebc9ad8c89
#
_cell.length_a   1.000
_cell.length_b   1.000
_cell.length_c   1.000
_cell.angle_alpha   90.00
_cell.angle_beta   90.00
_cell.angle_gamma   90.00
#
_symmetry.space_group_name_H-M   'P 1'
#
loop_
_entity.id
_entity.type
_entity.pdbx_description
1 polymer ?
#
loop_
_entity_poly.entity_id
_entity_poly.type
_entity_poly.pdbx_seq_one_letter_code
_entity_poly.pdbx_strand_id
1 'polypeptide(L)'
;MFENYLHKAQNYFEYGSGGSTYHAAMSGNIKKVYSVESDKEWFDELKKTLKNNSKVTYLFVDFKSKPNDWGNPGEGSTEEDWKKYSGQFSQLNETERKEIDMILIDGRFRVACCLKCFDGMSPNCIIA
;
A
#
# COMPACT_ATOMS: atom_id res chain seq x y z
N MET A 1 13.96 -11.68 -4.00
CA MET A 1 14.19 -10.92 -2.74
C MET A 1 12.88 -10.57 -2.02
N PHE A 2 11.90 -9.94 -2.67
CA PHE A 2 10.57 -9.64 -2.13
C PHE A 2 9.89 -10.88 -1.52
N GLU A 3 9.82 -11.97 -2.25
CA GLU A 3 9.18 -13.22 -1.80
C GLU A 3 9.82 -13.79 -0.53
N ASN A 4 11.13 -13.67 -0.37
CA ASN A 4 11.83 -14.17 0.81
C ASN A 4 11.41 -13.44 2.10
N TYR A 5 11.12 -12.14 2.00
CA TYR A 5 10.61 -11.37 3.12
C TYR A 5 9.13 -11.61 3.33
N LEU A 6 8.37 -11.72 2.25
CA LEU A 6 6.94 -11.99 2.31
C LEU A 6 6.63 -13.31 3.02
N HIS A 7 7.43 -14.35 2.80
CA HIS A 7 7.28 -15.64 3.48
C HIS A 7 7.44 -15.58 5.00
N LYS A 8 8.10 -14.57 5.52
CA LYS A 8 8.32 -14.38 6.95
C LYS A 8 7.31 -13.43 7.60
N ALA A 9 6.61 -12.64 6.78
CA ALA A 9 5.65 -11.66 7.24
C ALA A 9 4.28 -12.29 7.51
N GLN A 10 3.51 -11.69 8.40
CA GLN A 10 2.09 -12.01 8.65
C GLN A 10 1.17 -10.84 8.32
N ASN A 11 1.64 -9.61 8.47
CA ASN A 11 0.90 -8.39 8.18
C ASN A 11 1.71 -7.50 7.26
N TYR A 12 1.15 -7.21 6.12
CA TYR A 12 1.81 -6.55 5.00
C TYR A 12 1.13 -5.24 4.65
N PHE A 13 1.94 -4.21 4.41
CA PHE A 13 1.50 -2.90 3.95
C PHE A 13 2.24 -2.52 2.68
N GLU A 14 1.56 -1.86 1.73
CA GLU A 14 2.22 -1.36 0.52
C GLU A 14 1.67 -0.02 0.06
N TYR A 15 2.56 0.74 -0.58
CA TYR A 15 2.22 1.87 -1.44
C TYR A 15 2.44 1.47 -2.89
N GLY A 16 1.38 1.53 -3.69
CA GLY A 16 1.38 1.06 -5.07
C GLY A 16 0.90 -0.38 -5.18
N SER A 17 -0.38 -0.53 -5.50
CA SER A 17 -1.03 -1.83 -5.66
C SER A 17 -0.63 -2.52 -6.95
N GLY A 18 -0.59 -3.84 -6.95
CA GLY A 18 -0.29 -4.58 -8.17
C GLY A 18 -0.08 -6.08 -7.96
N GLY A 19 0.88 -6.63 -8.68
CA GLY A 19 1.27 -8.03 -8.54
C GLY A 19 1.70 -8.39 -7.12
N SER A 20 2.36 -7.46 -6.42
CA SER A 20 2.73 -7.62 -5.00
C SER A 20 1.51 -7.83 -4.10
N THR A 21 0.43 -7.05 -4.32
CA THR A 21 -0.84 -7.21 -3.60
C THR A 21 -1.42 -8.60 -3.82
N TYR A 22 -1.43 -9.07 -5.07
CA TYR A 22 -1.91 -10.40 -5.41
C TYR A 22 -1.10 -11.49 -4.70
N HIS A 23 0.22 -11.43 -4.78
CA HIS A 23 1.11 -12.39 -4.11
C HIS A 23 0.91 -12.40 -2.59
N ALA A 24 0.81 -11.23 -1.96
CA ALA A 24 0.54 -11.11 -0.53
C ALA A 24 -0.83 -11.70 -0.15
N ALA A 25 -1.87 -11.36 -0.90
CA ALA A 25 -3.23 -11.86 -0.65
C ALA A 25 -3.35 -13.37 -0.78
N MET A 26 -2.62 -13.97 -1.73
CA MET A 26 -2.64 -15.41 -1.98
C MET A 26 -1.67 -16.20 -1.08
N SER A 27 -0.79 -15.52 -0.36
CA SER A 27 0.19 -16.16 0.53
C SER A 27 -0.50 -16.68 1.79
N GLY A 28 -0.26 -17.97 2.12
CA GLY A 28 -0.91 -18.63 3.26
C GLY A 28 -0.50 -18.09 4.63
N ASN A 29 0.70 -17.52 4.75
CA ASN A 29 1.21 -16.94 6.00
C ASN A 29 0.73 -15.51 6.25
N ILE A 30 0.33 -14.78 5.21
CA ILE A 30 -0.17 -13.42 5.35
C ILE A 30 -1.61 -13.43 5.86
N LYS A 31 -1.85 -12.67 6.92
CA LYS A 31 -3.16 -12.51 7.57
C LYS A 31 -3.88 -11.23 7.15
N LYS A 32 -3.11 -10.14 6.99
CA LYS A 32 -3.63 -8.82 6.62
C LYS A 32 -2.76 -8.18 5.56
N VAL A 33 -3.40 -7.56 4.57
CA VAL A 33 -2.78 -6.77 3.51
C VAL A 33 -3.43 -5.40 3.50
N TYR A 34 -2.63 -4.34 3.62
CA TYR A 34 -3.07 -2.97 3.42
C TYR A 34 -2.42 -2.47 2.13
N SER A 35 -3.23 -2.06 1.17
CA SER A 35 -2.73 -1.65 -0.15
C SER A 35 -3.24 -0.27 -0.54
N VAL A 36 -2.30 0.67 -0.71
CA VAL A 36 -2.57 2.06 -1.09
C VAL A 36 -2.42 2.22 -2.59
N GLU A 37 -3.43 2.80 -3.24
CA GLU A 37 -3.42 3.03 -4.68
C GLU A 37 -4.01 4.40 -5.04
N SER A 38 -3.52 4.99 -6.12
CA SER A 38 -3.98 6.28 -6.65
C SER A 38 -4.54 6.22 -8.07
N ASP A 39 -4.34 5.11 -8.77
CA ASP A 39 -4.91 4.86 -10.09
C ASP A 39 -6.26 4.13 -9.95
N LYS A 40 -7.34 4.82 -10.33
CA LYS A 40 -8.71 4.30 -10.16
C LYS A 40 -8.98 3.05 -11.00
N GLU A 41 -8.53 3.02 -12.24
CA GLU A 41 -8.78 1.88 -13.14
C GLU A 41 -8.03 0.65 -12.64
N TRP A 42 -6.76 0.82 -12.30
CA TRP A 42 -5.94 -0.24 -11.76
C TRP A 42 -6.47 -0.78 -10.43
N PHE A 43 -6.91 0.12 -9.55
CA PHE A 43 -7.54 -0.22 -8.29
C PHE A 43 -8.79 -1.08 -8.47
N ASP A 44 -9.68 -0.69 -9.38
CA ASP A 44 -10.92 -1.44 -9.66
C ASP A 44 -10.62 -2.82 -10.28
N GLU A 45 -9.66 -2.89 -11.17
CA GLU A 45 -9.23 -4.14 -11.80
C GLU A 45 -8.65 -5.13 -10.78
N LEU A 46 -7.80 -4.64 -9.89
CA LEU A 46 -7.22 -5.44 -8.82
C LEU A 46 -8.28 -6.00 -7.88
N LYS A 47 -9.27 -5.19 -7.51
CA LYS A 47 -10.40 -5.64 -6.68
C LYS A 47 -11.21 -6.75 -7.33
N LYS A 48 -11.43 -6.67 -8.63
CA LYS A 48 -12.09 -7.74 -9.41
C LYS A 48 -11.24 -9.01 -9.40
N THR A 49 -9.95 -8.89 -9.65
CA THR A 49 -9.02 -10.03 -9.69
C THR A 49 -8.95 -10.75 -8.35
N LEU A 50 -8.91 -10.02 -7.26
CA LEU A 50 -8.85 -10.56 -5.90
C LEU A 50 -10.23 -10.98 -5.34
N LYS A 51 -11.31 -10.76 -6.07
CA LYS A 51 -12.68 -11.17 -5.71
C LYS A 51 -13.07 -10.78 -4.28
N ASN A 52 -12.75 -9.55 -3.87
CA ASN A 52 -12.98 -9.04 -2.51
C ASN A 52 -12.36 -9.94 -1.42
N ASN A 53 -11.12 -10.38 -1.63
CA ASN A 53 -10.37 -11.15 -0.64
C ASN A 53 -10.42 -10.44 0.73
N SER A 54 -10.91 -11.14 1.76
CA SER A 54 -11.14 -10.58 3.10
C SER A 54 -9.87 -10.15 3.84
N LYS A 55 -8.70 -10.61 3.40
CA LYS A 55 -7.41 -10.19 3.97
C LYS A 55 -7.01 -8.77 3.55
N VAL A 56 -7.54 -8.27 2.41
CA VAL A 56 -7.08 -7.04 1.79
C VAL A 56 -7.95 -5.86 2.19
N THR A 57 -7.31 -4.86 2.80
CA THR A 57 -7.86 -3.53 3.04
C THR A 57 -7.34 -2.60 1.95
N TYR A 58 -8.24 -2.10 1.12
CA TYR A 58 -7.94 -1.20 0.03
C TYR A 58 -8.01 0.25 0.49
N LEU A 59 -6.93 1.00 0.25
CA LEU A 59 -6.79 2.41 0.63
C LEU A 59 -6.60 3.23 -0.64
N PHE A 60 -7.70 3.75 -1.18
CA PHE A 60 -7.66 4.55 -2.41
C PHE A 60 -7.52 6.03 -2.09
N VAL A 61 -6.56 6.69 -2.76
CA VAL A 61 -6.39 8.14 -2.71
C VAL A 61 -6.43 8.69 -4.13
N ASP A 62 -7.49 9.44 -4.45
CA ASP A 62 -7.72 9.95 -5.79
C ASP A 62 -6.78 11.10 -6.16
N PHE A 63 -5.84 10.84 -7.06
CA PHE A 63 -4.94 11.84 -7.63
C PHE A 63 -5.48 12.50 -8.89
N LYS A 64 -6.73 12.24 -9.29
CA LYS A 64 -7.27 12.68 -10.58
C LYS A 64 -6.38 12.26 -11.75
N SER A 65 -5.74 11.11 -11.63
CA SER A 65 -4.86 10.55 -12.65
C SER A 65 -5.62 10.33 -13.96
N LYS A 66 -4.95 10.58 -15.07
CA LYS A 66 -5.47 10.21 -16.39
C LYS A 66 -5.37 8.70 -16.60
N PRO A 67 -6.24 8.11 -17.43
CA PRO A 67 -6.11 6.71 -17.81
C PRO A 67 -4.71 6.40 -18.37
N ASN A 68 -4.14 5.26 -18.00
CA ASN A 68 -2.82 4.81 -18.42
C ASN A 68 -1.64 5.73 -18.01
N ASP A 69 -1.81 6.55 -17.00
CA ASP A 69 -0.77 7.46 -16.50
C ASP A 69 -0.11 6.96 -15.20
N TRP A 70 -0.23 5.68 -14.92
CA TRP A 70 0.43 5.00 -13.78
C TRP A 70 0.17 5.64 -12.42
N GLY A 71 -1.02 6.21 -12.22
CA GLY A 71 -1.37 6.85 -10.96
C GLY A 71 -0.62 8.16 -10.68
N ASN A 72 -0.04 8.79 -11.68
CA ASN A 72 0.56 10.12 -11.53
C ASN A 72 -0.49 11.16 -11.14
N PRO A 73 -0.11 12.17 -10.33
CA PRO A 73 -1.01 13.27 -10.02
C PRO A 73 -1.50 13.95 -11.29
N GLY A 74 -2.82 13.94 -11.50
CA GLY A 74 -3.46 14.57 -12.64
C GLY A 74 -3.76 16.05 -12.40
N GLU A 75 -4.29 16.69 -13.43
CA GLU A 75 -4.78 18.05 -13.37
C GLU A 75 -5.91 18.15 -12.35
N GLY A 76 -5.79 19.05 -11.38
CA GLY A 76 -6.77 19.20 -10.28
C GLY A 76 -6.43 18.40 -9.01
N SER A 77 -5.37 17.58 -9.00
CA SER A 77 -4.85 17.04 -7.75
C SER A 77 -4.15 18.13 -6.94
N THR A 78 -4.20 18.03 -5.62
CA THR A 78 -3.66 19.03 -4.71
C THR A 78 -2.54 18.48 -3.87
N GLU A 79 -1.72 19.35 -3.28
CA GLU A 79 -0.70 18.95 -2.30
C GLU A 79 -1.32 18.23 -1.10
N GLU A 80 -2.56 18.56 -0.73
CA GLU A 80 -3.29 17.85 0.31
C GLU A 80 -3.57 16.40 -0.07
N ASP A 81 -3.96 16.14 -1.32
CA ASP A 81 -4.13 14.77 -1.84
C ASP A 81 -2.83 13.98 -1.77
N TRP A 82 -1.71 14.60 -2.11
CA TRP A 82 -0.39 13.96 -2.07
C TRP A 82 0.05 13.63 -0.64
N LYS A 83 -0.17 14.56 0.29
CA LYS A 83 0.09 14.34 1.72
C LYS A 83 -0.82 13.25 2.30
N LYS A 84 -2.08 13.21 1.86
CA LYS A 84 -3.03 12.16 2.24
C LYS A 84 -2.55 10.78 1.78
N TYR A 85 -2.00 10.68 0.58
CA TYR A 85 -1.44 9.43 0.07
C TYR A 85 -0.27 8.95 0.95
N SER A 86 0.76 9.78 1.10
CA SER A 86 1.95 9.42 1.90
C SER A 86 1.62 9.20 3.37
N GLY A 87 0.56 9.80 3.89
CA GLY A 87 0.10 9.66 5.26
C GLY A 87 -0.79 8.45 5.53
N GLN A 88 -1.07 7.59 4.56
CA GLN A 88 -2.01 6.47 4.75
C GLN A 88 -1.55 5.48 5.83
N PHE A 89 -0.25 5.18 5.92
CA PHE A 89 0.26 4.37 7.02
C PHE A 89 -0.03 4.99 8.39
N SER A 90 0.12 6.30 8.52
CA SER A 90 -0.15 7.03 9.76
C SER A 90 -1.63 7.06 10.16
N GLN A 91 -2.55 6.78 9.22
CA GLN A 91 -3.99 6.68 9.50
C GLN A 91 -4.39 5.35 10.17
N LEU A 92 -3.56 4.33 10.07
CA LEU A 92 -3.75 3.10 10.84
C LEU A 92 -3.61 3.42 12.34
N ASN A 93 -4.34 2.70 13.18
CA ASN A 93 -4.16 2.85 14.62
C ASN A 93 -2.78 2.30 15.05
N GLU A 94 -2.36 2.63 16.28
CA GLU A 94 -1.04 2.24 16.78
C GLU A 94 -0.85 0.72 16.80
N THR A 95 -1.88 -0.02 17.19
CA THR A 95 -1.84 -1.48 17.23
C THR A 95 -1.61 -2.06 15.83
N GLU A 96 -2.36 -1.60 14.84
CA GLU A 96 -2.19 -2.03 13.44
C GLU A 96 -0.79 -1.73 12.91
N ARG A 97 -0.29 -0.50 13.14
CA ARG A 97 1.06 -0.13 12.72
C ARG A 97 2.15 -1.01 13.32
N LYS A 98 2.01 -1.34 14.60
CA LYS A 98 3.00 -2.17 15.32
C LYS A 98 2.96 -3.65 14.92
N GLU A 99 1.84 -4.11 14.39
CA GLU A 99 1.69 -5.48 13.89
C GLU A 99 2.23 -5.67 12.47
N ILE A 100 2.45 -4.59 11.71
CA ILE A 100 2.97 -4.70 10.33
C ILE A 100 4.44 -5.13 10.35
N ASP A 101 4.71 -6.22 9.65
CA ASP A 101 6.04 -6.85 9.59
C ASP A 101 6.83 -6.40 8.37
N MET A 102 6.14 -6.06 7.29
CA MET A 102 6.75 -5.70 6.02
C MET A 102 5.99 -4.57 5.33
N ILE A 103 6.74 -3.59 4.85
CA ILE A 103 6.23 -2.46 4.06
C ILE A 103 6.94 -2.46 2.70
N LEU A 104 6.17 -2.45 1.62
CA LEU A 104 6.70 -2.22 0.26
C LEU A 104 6.32 -0.81 -0.21
N ILE A 105 7.30 -0.08 -0.74
CA ILE A 105 7.09 1.27 -1.27
C ILE A 105 7.43 1.29 -2.76
N ASP A 106 6.45 0.96 -3.58
CA ASP A 106 6.58 0.92 -5.05
C ASP A 106 5.60 1.84 -5.78
N GLY A 107 4.93 2.72 -5.05
CA GLY A 107 3.99 3.72 -5.59
C GLY A 107 4.62 5.09 -5.82
N ARG A 108 3.80 6.11 -5.63
CA ARG A 108 4.20 7.53 -5.77
C ARG A 108 4.80 8.09 -4.48
N PHE A 109 5.55 9.18 -4.59
CA PHE A 109 6.12 9.90 -3.44
C PHE A 109 6.93 8.99 -2.49
N ARG A 110 7.75 8.10 -3.03
CA ARG A 110 8.44 7.03 -2.27
C ARG A 110 9.19 7.55 -1.05
N VAL A 111 9.92 8.66 -1.19
CA VAL A 111 10.68 9.25 -0.07
C VAL A 111 9.74 9.71 1.04
N ALA A 112 8.66 10.41 0.70
CA ALA A 112 7.69 10.87 1.68
C ALA A 112 6.98 9.70 2.37
N CYS A 113 6.60 8.67 1.61
CA CYS A 113 6.01 7.44 2.16
C CYS A 113 6.96 6.75 3.14
N CYS A 114 8.23 6.60 2.75
CA CYS A 114 9.25 5.98 3.60
C CYS A 114 9.42 6.74 4.93
N LEU A 115 9.59 8.05 4.86
CA LEU A 115 9.74 8.88 6.05
C LEU A 115 8.53 8.81 6.99
N LYS A 116 7.32 8.79 6.44
CA LYS A 116 6.08 8.65 7.22
C LYS A 116 5.97 7.28 7.90
N CYS A 117 6.45 6.22 7.24
CA CYS A 117 6.46 4.89 7.84
C CYS A 117 7.41 4.80 9.03
N PHE A 118 8.59 5.40 8.94
CA PHE A 118 9.58 5.39 10.03
C PHE A 118 9.04 5.91 11.35
N ASP A 119 8.17 6.92 11.33
CA ASP A 119 7.62 7.52 12.54
C ASP A 119 6.69 6.60 13.33
N GLY A 120 6.16 5.55 12.71
CA GLY A 120 5.12 4.74 13.35
C GLY A 120 5.29 3.23 13.25
N MET A 121 6.29 2.73 12.53
CA MET A 121 6.49 1.30 12.35
C MET A 121 7.12 0.61 13.55
N SER A 122 6.96 -0.71 13.62
CA SER A 122 7.67 -1.55 14.57
C SER A 122 9.18 -1.54 14.27
N PRO A 123 10.07 -1.63 15.30
CA PRO A 123 11.51 -1.77 15.08
C PRO A 123 11.92 -3.00 14.27
N ASN A 124 11.09 -4.03 14.24
CA ASN A 124 11.32 -5.27 13.51
C ASN A 124 10.70 -5.28 12.11
N CYS A 125 10.00 -4.19 11.73
CA CYS A 125 9.40 -4.07 10.41
C CYS A 125 10.45 -3.83 9.34
N ILE A 126 10.30 -4.49 8.20
CA ILE A 126 11.19 -4.34 7.05
C ILE A 126 10.52 -3.41 6.03
N ILE A 127 11.26 -2.41 5.55
CA ILE A 127 10.87 -1.59 4.39
C ILE A 127 11.68 -2.03 3.17
N ALA A 128 10.98 -2.27 2.06
CA ALA A 128 11.53 -2.64 0.78
C ALA A 128 11.12 -1.65 -0.33
#